data_488e39ffaf3778ef4550b1474ab62192
#
_entry.id   488e39ffaf3778ef4550b1474ab62192
#
_cell.length_a   1.000
_cell.length_b   1.000
_cell.length_c   1.000
_cell.angle_alpha   90.00
_cell.angle_beta   90.00
_cell.angle_gamma   90.00
#
_symmetry.space_group_name_H-M   'P 1'
#
loop_
_entity.id
_entity.type
_entity.pdbx_description
1 polymer ?
#
loop_
_entity_poly.entity_id
_entity_poly.type
_entity_poly.pdbx_seq_one_letter_code
_entity_poly.pdbx_strand_id
1 'polypeptide(L)'
;MRTKFIVFLLSTLFVLSGTAAAHKCGMEVAHQNRIKAAANPKGFAAKRIQFARAPRDCEASDYYDSVYTRESEHFQIFYTLGEGPHATIPAFIDSLVVALEEAFYFHTKTMGMRTPMGIDTTSHYQKPVKKGLYPIEVAEIDFLRDPYYVVGGVACNGCYGVTYPDTGDHNKSAIIIDNDFRYVPTLGQRETSLVKDGKTCYYPVSSEVQYNHADGFSYVDDWAKAIRVTAFHELYHAVQLRYVSLFDHWIPWIEASATANEEIGVPDINDYVFYVPYFFSKIDLVPLYMLDSLARYGESTLYLYLYKNVDKHFDRDIWERFAKTPDLSFEENLEKLLKAKNLSADSVFHDFATRLAFSGERSKDVDKKFWVWDDQPKWGTPRIRSGLNYNTYSKEDDFYAGKDRSNINRFEPDTTQYMFRYYKDGEPNLENYKGRASVLLFKGNTTEICRIANTATIDSINRLTFSADSILWVFSSFSNPKPIPEIVKDSTLRAFPVPWRGSGQLCFTPLPDTKKFLEIRTSRGELVMREPYTKTTHCISEERIKEKMKPGVYRFRAGASGKLEKFLVVY
;
A
#
# COMPACT_ATOMS: atom_id res chain seq x y z
N MET A 1 44.50 6.37 -48.46
CA MET A 1 44.38 5.77 -47.14
C MET A 1 43.11 6.27 -46.48
N ARG A 2 42.08 5.45 -46.44
CA ARG A 2 40.79 5.77 -45.78
C ARG A 2 40.71 4.94 -44.51
N THR A 3 40.85 5.58 -43.36
CA THR A 3 40.73 4.95 -42.05
C THR A 3 39.24 4.89 -41.68
N LYS A 4 38.69 3.69 -41.60
CA LYS A 4 37.34 3.43 -41.14
C LYS A 4 37.33 3.45 -39.60
N PHE A 5 36.63 4.41 -38.99
CA PHE A 5 36.26 4.38 -37.57
C PHE A 5 35.11 3.40 -37.38
N ILE A 6 35.38 2.32 -36.69
CA ILE A 6 34.35 1.40 -36.19
C ILE A 6 33.89 1.94 -34.84
N VAL A 7 32.68 2.49 -34.81
CA VAL A 7 32.01 2.84 -33.58
C VAL A 7 31.42 1.56 -33.01
N PHE A 8 31.99 1.08 -31.93
CA PHE A 8 31.39 0.01 -31.11
C PHE A 8 30.24 0.64 -30.32
N LEU A 9 29.00 0.35 -30.73
CA LEU A 9 27.83 0.60 -29.91
C LEU A 9 27.80 -0.51 -28.82
N LEU A 10 28.28 -0.18 -27.64
CA LEU A 10 27.96 -0.94 -26.44
C LEU A 10 26.48 -0.68 -26.08
N SER A 11 25.61 -1.54 -26.56
CA SER A 11 24.26 -1.67 -26.03
C SER A 11 24.38 -2.27 -24.64
N THR A 12 24.44 -1.42 -23.62
CA THR A 12 24.16 -1.82 -22.24
C THR A 12 22.70 -2.28 -22.19
N LEU A 13 22.51 -3.60 -22.29
CA LEU A 13 21.29 -4.24 -21.81
C LEU A 13 21.19 -3.91 -20.32
N PHE A 14 20.40 -2.91 -19.98
CA PHE A 14 19.79 -2.86 -18.66
C PHE A 14 18.85 -4.05 -18.57
N VAL A 15 19.36 -5.16 -18.07
CA VAL A 15 18.55 -6.18 -17.45
C VAL A 15 17.87 -5.44 -16.29
N LEU A 16 16.62 -5.06 -16.49
CA LEU A 16 15.70 -4.78 -15.42
C LEU A 16 15.54 -6.12 -14.67
N SER A 17 16.50 -6.41 -13.79
CA SER A 17 16.22 -7.27 -12.67
C SER A 17 15.08 -6.56 -11.92
N GLY A 18 13.87 -7.07 -12.09
CA GLY A 18 12.78 -6.73 -11.21
C GLY A 18 13.22 -7.15 -9.81
N THR A 19 13.87 -6.24 -9.10
CA THR A 19 14.01 -6.33 -7.66
C THR A 19 12.59 -6.36 -7.16
N ALA A 20 12.17 -7.50 -6.64
CA ALA A 20 10.95 -7.59 -5.85
C ALA A 20 11.08 -6.45 -4.82
N ALA A 21 10.22 -5.46 -4.91
CA ALA A 21 10.26 -4.35 -3.97
C ALA A 21 10.01 -4.97 -2.59
N ALA A 22 10.98 -4.85 -1.70
CA ALA A 22 10.81 -5.28 -0.33
C ALA A 22 9.63 -4.52 0.26
N HIS A 23 8.67 -5.24 0.78
CA HIS A 23 7.55 -4.66 1.49
C HIS A 23 7.96 -4.60 2.97
N LYS A 24 7.98 -3.41 3.55
CA LYS A 24 8.24 -3.24 4.99
C LYS A 24 7.21 -4.01 5.82
N CYS A 25 5.96 -3.97 5.41
CA CYS A 25 4.82 -4.56 6.09
C CYS A 25 4.09 -5.56 5.18
N GLY A 26 3.75 -6.72 5.72
CA GLY A 26 2.99 -7.76 5.04
C GLY A 26 1.48 -7.58 5.06
N MET A 27 0.97 -6.54 5.72
CA MET A 27 -0.47 -6.36 5.91
C MET A 27 -1.24 -6.21 4.61
N GLU A 28 -0.73 -5.42 3.66
CA GLU A 28 -1.34 -5.30 2.33
C GLU A 28 -1.39 -6.64 1.61
N VAL A 29 -0.30 -7.39 1.69
CA VAL A 29 -0.15 -8.73 1.11
C VAL A 29 -1.19 -9.67 1.70
N ALA A 30 -1.29 -9.72 3.01
CA ALA A 30 -2.26 -10.54 3.73
C ALA A 30 -3.70 -10.15 3.34
N HIS A 31 -3.98 -8.86 3.25
CA HIS A 31 -5.29 -8.35 2.86
C HIS A 31 -5.67 -8.72 1.42
N GLN A 32 -4.80 -8.49 0.45
CA GLN A 32 -5.01 -8.86 -0.95
C GLN A 32 -5.24 -10.37 -1.12
N ASN A 33 -4.55 -11.18 -0.35
CA ASN A 33 -4.74 -12.63 -0.35
C ASN A 33 -6.09 -13.04 0.20
N ARG A 34 -6.58 -12.38 1.26
CA ARG A 34 -7.92 -12.62 1.79
C ARG A 34 -9.02 -12.30 0.78
N ILE A 35 -8.90 -11.18 0.06
CA ILE A 35 -9.84 -10.84 -1.01
C ILE A 35 -9.84 -11.92 -2.09
N LYS A 36 -8.65 -12.35 -2.53
CA LYS A 36 -8.51 -13.42 -3.54
C LYS A 36 -9.06 -14.76 -3.04
N ALA A 37 -8.79 -15.12 -1.79
CA ALA A 37 -9.32 -16.33 -1.17
C ALA A 37 -10.85 -16.30 -1.03
N ALA A 38 -11.41 -15.17 -0.62
CA ALA A 38 -12.86 -14.98 -0.54
C ALA A 38 -13.55 -15.03 -1.91
N ALA A 39 -12.90 -14.46 -2.95
CA ALA A 39 -13.40 -14.50 -4.32
C ALA A 39 -13.30 -15.88 -4.97
N ASN A 40 -12.33 -16.70 -4.57
CA ASN A 40 -12.13 -18.05 -5.12
C ASN A 40 -11.59 -19.04 -4.07
N PRO A 41 -12.45 -19.51 -3.13
CA PRO A 41 -12.02 -20.35 -2.01
C PRO A 41 -11.38 -21.70 -2.43
N LYS A 42 -11.73 -22.21 -3.61
CA LYS A 42 -11.20 -23.49 -4.13
C LYS A 42 -10.01 -23.32 -5.07
N GLY A 43 -9.84 -22.16 -5.68
CA GLY A 43 -8.76 -21.86 -6.61
C GLY A 43 -7.58 -21.14 -6.01
N PHE A 44 -7.74 -20.66 -4.78
CA PHE A 44 -6.67 -20.05 -4.01
C PHE A 44 -5.83 -21.12 -3.29
N ALA A 45 -5.29 -22.06 -4.07
CA ALA A 45 -4.13 -22.80 -3.62
C ALA A 45 -2.94 -21.88 -3.92
N ALA A 46 -2.38 -21.28 -2.88
CA ALA A 46 -1.11 -20.59 -3.00
C ALA A 46 -0.16 -21.48 -3.81
N LYS A 47 0.40 -20.96 -4.88
CA LYS A 47 1.51 -21.64 -5.53
C LYS A 47 2.61 -21.66 -4.47
N ARG A 48 2.78 -22.80 -3.83
CA ARG A 48 3.88 -23.01 -2.87
C ARG A 48 5.16 -22.59 -3.57
N ILE A 49 6.01 -21.85 -2.86
CA ILE A 49 7.41 -21.73 -3.29
C ILE A 49 7.88 -23.16 -3.46
N GLN A 50 8.13 -23.57 -4.68
CA GLN A 50 8.64 -24.90 -4.96
C GLN A 50 10.13 -24.85 -4.65
N PHE A 51 10.48 -25.20 -3.43
CA PHE A 51 11.88 -25.54 -3.12
C PHE A 51 12.25 -26.79 -3.93
N ALA A 52 13.42 -26.76 -4.54
CA ALA A 52 13.88 -27.85 -5.43
C ALA A 52 13.87 -29.22 -4.74
N ARG A 53 13.88 -29.26 -3.40
CA ARG A 53 13.95 -30.48 -2.59
C ARG A 53 13.06 -30.51 -1.34
N ALA A 54 12.05 -29.65 -1.20
CA ALA A 54 11.18 -29.74 -0.02
C ALA A 54 10.52 -31.13 0.02
N PRO A 55 10.79 -31.97 1.03
CA PRO A 55 10.08 -33.21 1.21
C PRO A 55 8.58 -32.87 1.30
N ARG A 56 7.74 -33.61 0.56
CA ARG A 56 6.28 -33.41 0.57
C ARG A 56 5.67 -33.66 1.94
N ASP A 57 6.44 -34.21 2.87
CA ASP A 57 5.99 -34.78 4.13
C ASP A 57 6.35 -33.93 5.37
N CYS A 58 7.06 -32.77 5.22
CA CYS A 58 7.37 -31.93 6.37
C CYS A 58 6.20 -30.95 6.66
N GLU A 59 5.79 -30.93 7.90
CA GLU A 59 4.78 -30.02 8.44
C GLU A 59 5.46 -28.82 9.13
N ALA A 60 4.69 -27.78 9.45
CA ALA A 60 5.23 -26.60 10.13
C ALA A 60 5.96 -26.94 11.42
N SER A 61 5.42 -27.89 12.21
CA SER A 61 6.02 -28.36 13.48
C SER A 61 7.34 -29.11 13.33
N ASP A 62 7.71 -29.54 12.11
CA ASP A 62 8.98 -30.20 11.84
C ASP A 62 10.16 -29.23 11.77
N TYR A 63 9.90 -27.93 11.71
CA TYR A 63 10.90 -26.87 11.53
C TYR A 63 11.32 -26.19 12.83
N TYR A 64 10.86 -26.67 13.97
CA TYR A 64 11.27 -26.20 15.31
C TYR A 64 11.07 -27.30 16.37
N ASP A 65 11.90 -27.29 17.40
CA ASP A 65 11.80 -28.28 18.47
C ASP A 65 10.74 -27.89 19.50
N SER A 66 10.79 -26.66 19.95
CA SER A 66 9.92 -26.17 21.01
C SER A 66 9.49 -24.72 20.76
N VAL A 67 8.26 -24.43 21.10
CA VAL A 67 7.75 -23.05 21.14
C VAL A 67 7.86 -22.53 22.56
N TYR A 68 8.62 -21.50 22.74
CA TYR A 68 8.78 -20.77 23.99
C TYR A 68 7.77 -19.63 24.07
N THR A 69 7.51 -19.19 25.29
CA THR A 69 6.59 -18.07 25.53
C THR A 69 7.23 -17.07 26.48
N ARG A 70 7.16 -15.79 26.13
CA ARG A 70 7.52 -14.66 26.99
C ARG A 70 6.29 -13.79 27.21
N GLU A 71 5.94 -13.51 28.47
CA GLU A 71 4.82 -12.62 28.82
C GLU A 71 5.38 -11.27 29.30
N SER A 72 4.63 -10.21 29.00
CA SER A 72 4.81 -8.87 29.56
C SER A 72 3.46 -8.35 30.09
N GLU A 73 3.35 -7.06 30.37
CA GLU A 73 2.11 -6.47 30.89
C GLU A 73 0.95 -6.61 29.89
N HIS A 74 1.21 -6.40 28.60
CA HIS A 74 0.18 -6.38 27.56
C HIS A 74 0.32 -7.49 26.51
N PHE A 75 1.47 -8.17 26.43
CA PHE A 75 1.79 -9.09 25.34
C PHE A 75 2.13 -10.49 25.79
N GLN A 76 1.82 -11.45 24.91
CA GLN A 76 2.32 -12.82 24.98
C GLN A 76 3.05 -13.13 23.68
N ILE A 77 4.37 -13.33 23.76
CA ILE A 77 5.26 -13.53 22.63
C ILE A 77 5.59 -15.00 22.50
N PHE A 78 5.36 -15.58 21.32
CA PHE A 78 5.66 -16.97 20.99
C PHE A 78 6.83 -17.00 20.01
N TYR A 79 7.83 -17.82 20.29
CA TYR A 79 9.07 -17.86 19.52
C TYR A 79 9.76 -19.21 19.64
N THR A 80 10.76 -19.47 18.79
CA THR A 80 11.60 -20.65 18.85
C THR A 80 13.07 -20.27 19.01
N LEU A 81 13.85 -21.17 19.61
CA LEU A 81 15.31 -21.01 19.80
C LEU A 81 16.02 -22.23 19.19
N GLY A 82 17.34 -22.12 19.03
CA GLY A 82 18.17 -23.22 18.57
C GLY A 82 18.35 -23.24 17.06
N GLU A 83 17.95 -24.34 16.41
CA GLU A 83 18.10 -24.52 14.96
C GLU A 83 16.75 -24.44 14.25
N GLY A 84 16.76 -24.10 12.97
CA GLY A 84 15.58 -24.03 12.11
C GLY A 84 15.31 -22.64 11.57
N PRO A 85 14.39 -22.53 10.58
CA PRO A 85 14.13 -21.26 9.91
C PRO A 85 13.53 -20.18 10.81
N HIS A 86 12.77 -20.59 11.84
CA HIS A 86 12.06 -19.66 12.72
C HIS A 86 12.83 -19.28 13.99
N ALA A 87 14.07 -19.81 14.15
CA ALA A 87 14.85 -19.59 15.36
C ALA A 87 15.32 -18.14 15.50
N THR A 88 15.21 -17.61 16.70
CA THR A 88 15.74 -16.30 17.07
C THR A 88 16.66 -16.43 18.29
N ILE A 89 17.11 -15.31 18.84
CA ILE A 89 17.99 -15.27 20.03
C ILE A 89 17.28 -14.63 21.22
N PRO A 90 17.61 -15.01 22.47
CA PRO A 90 16.97 -14.43 23.66
C PRO A 90 17.03 -12.89 23.71
N ALA A 91 18.16 -12.29 23.30
CA ALA A 91 18.34 -10.85 23.29
C ALA A 91 17.35 -10.13 22.33
N PHE A 92 16.98 -10.78 21.22
CA PHE A 92 15.95 -10.27 20.30
C PHE A 92 14.60 -10.19 21.03
N ILE A 93 14.22 -11.25 21.75
CA ILE A 93 12.94 -11.31 22.47
C ILE A 93 12.90 -10.27 23.60
N ASP A 94 14.00 -10.11 24.35
CA ASP A 94 14.06 -9.11 25.43
C ASP A 94 13.92 -7.68 24.86
N SER A 95 14.53 -7.40 23.72
CA SER A 95 14.38 -6.11 23.02
C SER A 95 12.97 -5.91 22.47
N LEU A 96 12.36 -6.97 21.93
CA LEU A 96 10.99 -6.92 21.39
C LEU A 96 9.96 -6.64 22.47
N VAL A 97 10.10 -7.25 23.66
CA VAL A 97 9.24 -6.95 24.82
C VAL A 97 9.25 -5.46 25.14
N VAL A 98 10.45 -4.87 25.24
CA VAL A 98 10.60 -3.44 25.56
C VAL A 98 9.96 -2.57 24.47
N ALA A 99 10.23 -2.87 23.21
CA ALA A 99 9.73 -2.11 22.08
C ALA A 99 8.19 -2.15 21.97
N LEU A 100 7.60 -3.33 22.19
CA LEU A 100 6.14 -3.51 22.15
C LEU A 100 5.44 -2.74 23.28
N GLU A 101 5.96 -2.79 24.50
CA GLU A 101 5.39 -2.03 25.62
C GLU A 101 5.54 -0.52 25.41
N GLU A 102 6.68 -0.06 24.88
CA GLU A 102 6.90 1.34 24.50
C GLU A 102 5.88 1.78 23.44
N ALA A 103 5.70 0.99 22.37
CA ALA A 103 4.73 1.27 21.32
C ALA A 103 3.29 1.25 21.84
N PHE A 104 2.94 0.29 22.69
CA PHE A 104 1.61 0.22 23.29
C PHE A 104 1.29 1.47 24.11
N TYR A 105 2.22 1.87 24.98
CA TYR A 105 2.06 3.07 25.80
C TYR A 105 1.94 4.33 24.91
N PHE A 106 2.81 4.44 23.89
CA PHE A 106 2.78 5.55 22.97
C PHE A 106 1.43 5.67 22.25
N HIS A 107 0.99 4.60 21.57
CA HIS A 107 -0.24 4.65 20.80
C HIS A 107 -1.48 4.84 21.68
N THR A 108 -1.57 4.14 22.81
CA THR A 108 -2.80 4.14 23.62
C THR A 108 -2.86 5.29 24.63
N LYS A 109 -1.73 5.72 25.20
CA LYS A 109 -1.69 6.76 26.25
C LYS A 109 -1.26 8.10 25.69
N THR A 110 -0.17 8.16 24.94
CA THR A 110 0.36 9.42 24.41
C THR A 110 -0.51 9.92 23.26
N MET A 111 -0.82 9.07 22.27
CA MET A 111 -1.66 9.42 21.14
C MET A 111 -3.16 9.30 21.45
N GLY A 112 -3.54 8.60 22.50
CA GLY A 112 -4.92 8.42 22.94
C GLY A 112 -5.76 7.56 22.00
N MET A 113 -5.13 6.62 21.29
CA MET A 113 -5.79 5.70 20.38
C MET A 113 -6.47 4.55 21.13
N ARG A 114 -7.37 3.84 20.45
CA ARG A 114 -8.05 2.65 21.00
C ARG A 114 -7.05 1.52 21.23
N THR A 115 -7.21 0.82 22.34
CA THR A 115 -6.39 -0.35 22.69
C THR A 115 -6.57 -1.47 21.66
N PRO A 116 -5.49 -2.06 21.13
CA PRO A 116 -5.58 -3.20 20.24
C PRO A 116 -6.20 -4.42 20.95
N MET A 117 -6.83 -5.31 20.20
CA MET A 117 -7.42 -6.55 20.73
C MET A 117 -6.78 -7.75 20.07
N GLY A 118 -6.29 -8.69 20.89
CA GLY A 118 -5.68 -9.92 20.42
C GLY A 118 -6.69 -11.00 20.05
N ILE A 119 -6.28 -11.89 19.13
CA ILE A 119 -6.96 -13.17 18.88
C ILE A 119 -6.73 -14.15 20.04
N ASP A 120 -7.52 -15.20 20.11
CA ASP A 120 -7.47 -16.14 21.23
C ASP A 120 -6.48 -17.31 21.01
N THR A 121 -5.99 -17.48 19.77
CA THR A 121 -5.04 -18.55 19.40
C THR A 121 -4.11 -18.05 18.29
N THR A 122 -2.81 -18.35 18.38
CA THR A 122 -1.84 -18.01 17.32
C THR A 122 -2.14 -18.79 16.04
N SER A 123 -1.88 -18.18 14.88
CA SER A 123 -2.11 -18.83 13.59
C SER A 123 -0.99 -19.80 13.22
N HIS A 124 0.27 -19.44 13.49
CA HIS A 124 1.44 -20.20 13.08
C HIS A 124 1.80 -21.33 14.06
N TYR A 125 1.97 -21.01 15.34
CA TYR A 125 2.38 -21.98 16.36
C TYR A 125 1.23 -22.76 16.98
N GLN A 126 -0.03 -22.42 16.67
CA GLN A 126 -1.23 -23.07 17.19
C GLN A 126 -1.25 -23.13 18.74
N LYS A 127 -0.81 -22.07 19.39
CA LYS A 127 -0.77 -21.94 20.84
C LYS A 127 -1.92 -21.07 21.36
N PRO A 128 -2.55 -21.47 22.47
CA PRO A 128 -3.59 -20.65 23.09
C PRO A 128 -2.99 -19.36 23.66
N VAL A 129 -3.71 -18.27 23.49
CA VAL A 129 -3.33 -16.95 24.02
C VAL A 129 -3.97 -16.76 25.39
N LYS A 130 -3.19 -16.30 26.34
CA LYS A 130 -3.67 -15.98 27.70
C LYS A 130 -4.62 -14.80 27.63
N LYS A 131 -5.77 -14.96 28.24
CA LYS A 131 -6.81 -13.93 28.25
C LYS A 131 -6.28 -12.57 28.73
N GLY A 132 -6.51 -11.55 27.94
CA GLY A 132 -6.11 -10.18 28.23
C GLY A 132 -4.73 -9.79 27.69
N LEU A 133 -3.96 -10.72 27.17
CA LEU A 133 -2.69 -10.43 26.48
C LEU A 133 -2.90 -10.40 24.97
N TYR A 134 -2.09 -9.60 24.28
CA TYR A 134 -2.07 -9.51 22.83
C TYR A 134 -0.98 -10.45 22.27
N PRO A 135 -1.31 -11.33 21.31
CA PRO A 135 -0.36 -12.31 20.77
C PRO A 135 0.60 -11.71 19.76
N ILE A 136 1.87 -12.03 19.96
CA ILE A 136 2.97 -11.74 19.03
C ILE A 136 3.63 -13.07 18.69
N GLU A 137 3.88 -13.32 17.42
CA GLU A 137 4.64 -14.47 16.95
C GLU A 137 5.97 -13.97 16.36
N VAL A 138 7.07 -14.66 16.66
CA VAL A 138 8.38 -14.39 16.05
C VAL A 138 8.75 -15.58 15.18
N ALA A 139 8.80 -15.35 13.86
CA ALA A 139 9.02 -16.39 12.89
C ALA A 139 9.61 -15.82 11.59
N GLU A 140 10.31 -16.65 10.80
CA GLU A 140 10.72 -16.31 9.45
C GLU A 140 9.48 -16.16 8.56
N ILE A 141 9.14 -14.91 8.23
CA ILE A 141 7.90 -14.56 7.51
C ILE A 141 7.92 -15.12 6.09
N ASP A 142 9.04 -15.05 5.41
CA ASP A 142 9.20 -15.53 4.03
C ASP A 142 9.00 -17.05 3.90
N PHE A 143 9.12 -17.77 5.00
CA PHE A 143 8.97 -19.22 5.06
C PHE A 143 7.60 -19.67 5.56
N LEU A 144 6.72 -18.78 6.01
CA LEU A 144 5.40 -19.13 6.48
C LEU A 144 4.55 -19.76 5.37
N ARG A 145 3.94 -20.89 5.67
CA ARG A 145 3.10 -21.64 4.74
C ARG A 145 1.64 -21.20 4.74
N ASP A 146 1.30 -20.23 5.55
CA ASP A 146 -0.06 -19.73 5.60
C ASP A 146 -0.41 -19.03 4.29
N PRO A 147 -1.51 -19.39 3.61
CA PRO A 147 -1.95 -18.74 2.38
C PRO A 147 -2.23 -17.24 2.54
N TYR A 148 -2.40 -16.75 3.76
CA TYR A 148 -2.59 -15.32 4.04
C TYR A 148 -1.31 -14.48 3.85
N TYR A 149 -0.13 -15.11 3.95
CA TYR A 149 1.18 -14.44 3.80
C TYR A 149 1.78 -14.61 2.40
N VAL A 150 1.07 -15.24 1.48
CA VAL A 150 1.55 -15.54 0.13
C VAL A 150 0.79 -14.72 -0.90
N VAL A 151 1.44 -13.82 -1.61
CA VAL A 151 0.85 -13.04 -2.73
C VAL A 151 1.05 -13.78 -4.03
N GLY A 152 -0.05 -14.23 -4.65
CA GLY A 152 0.03 -14.84 -5.98
C GLY A 152 0.98 -16.04 -6.05
N GLY A 153 1.26 -16.68 -4.91
CA GLY A 153 2.21 -17.78 -4.80
C GLY A 153 3.62 -17.36 -4.44
N VAL A 154 3.83 -16.11 -4.07
CA VAL A 154 5.12 -15.58 -3.59
C VAL A 154 4.95 -15.20 -2.13
N ALA A 155 5.85 -15.66 -1.26
CA ALA A 155 5.95 -15.19 0.12
C ALA A 155 6.15 -13.66 0.14
N CYS A 156 5.83 -13.04 1.25
CA CYS A 156 6.07 -11.61 1.43
C CYS A 156 7.57 -11.35 1.52
N ASN A 157 8.24 -11.21 0.39
CA ASN A 157 9.69 -11.03 0.37
C ASN A 157 10.10 -9.73 1.07
N GLY A 158 10.89 -9.89 2.13
CA GLY A 158 11.45 -8.78 2.89
C GLY A 158 10.44 -8.03 3.75
N CYS A 159 9.35 -8.68 4.16
CA CYS A 159 8.48 -8.14 5.20
C CYS A 159 9.14 -8.30 6.56
N TYR A 160 9.20 -7.24 7.32
CA TYR A 160 9.75 -7.23 8.67
C TYR A 160 8.70 -7.53 9.74
N GLY A 161 7.44 -7.29 9.40
CA GLY A 161 6.29 -7.58 10.24
C GLY A 161 5.02 -7.78 9.43
N VAL A 162 4.02 -8.38 10.06
CA VAL A 162 2.68 -8.55 9.51
C VAL A 162 1.66 -8.49 10.63
N THR A 163 0.75 -7.54 10.55
CA THR A 163 -0.46 -7.53 11.40
C THR A 163 -1.61 -8.15 10.63
N TYR A 164 -2.17 -9.21 11.16
CA TYR A 164 -3.28 -9.91 10.52
C TYR A 164 -4.53 -9.94 11.40
N PRO A 165 -5.69 -9.56 10.84
CA PRO A 165 -6.94 -9.60 11.58
C PRO A 165 -7.49 -11.01 11.69
N ASP A 166 -8.25 -11.27 12.72
CA ASP A 166 -9.02 -12.50 12.89
C ASP A 166 -10.05 -12.67 11.76
N THR A 167 -10.33 -13.90 11.39
CA THR A 167 -11.26 -14.21 10.30
C THR A 167 -12.73 -14.04 10.70
N GLY A 168 -13.05 -14.16 11.97
CA GLY A 168 -14.41 -14.04 12.52
C GLY A 168 -14.70 -12.67 13.13
N ASP A 169 -13.72 -12.06 13.76
CA ASP A 169 -13.82 -10.73 14.39
C ASP A 169 -12.67 -9.84 13.94
N HIS A 170 -12.88 -9.06 12.89
CA HIS A 170 -11.88 -8.19 12.29
C HIS A 170 -11.34 -7.09 13.22
N ASN A 171 -11.95 -6.87 14.39
CA ASN A 171 -11.39 -5.97 15.40
C ASN A 171 -10.30 -6.62 16.24
N LYS A 172 -10.15 -7.94 16.16
CA LYS A 172 -9.07 -8.70 16.78
C LYS A 172 -7.98 -8.98 15.76
N SER A 173 -6.75 -9.02 16.24
CA SER A 173 -5.59 -9.29 15.39
C SER A 173 -4.47 -9.97 16.16
N ALA A 174 -3.45 -10.40 15.44
CA ALA A 174 -2.14 -10.77 15.95
C ALA A 174 -1.05 -10.20 15.06
N ILE A 175 0.16 -10.20 15.56
CA ILE A 175 1.33 -9.71 14.83
C ILE A 175 2.33 -10.83 14.69
N ILE A 176 2.94 -10.96 13.52
CA ILE A 176 4.17 -11.72 13.31
C ILE A 176 5.29 -10.74 13.06
N ILE A 177 6.39 -10.90 13.77
CA ILE A 177 7.64 -10.18 13.56
C ILE A 177 8.64 -11.16 12.98
N ASP A 178 9.37 -10.74 11.96
CA ASP A 178 10.45 -11.53 11.38
C ASP A 178 11.54 -11.83 12.42
N ASN A 179 12.10 -13.04 12.39
CA ASN A 179 12.96 -13.52 13.46
C ASN A 179 14.38 -12.97 13.41
N ASP A 180 14.85 -12.45 12.26
CA ASP A 180 16.20 -11.92 12.08
C ASP A 180 16.33 -10.78 11.05
N PHE A 181 15.20 -10.35 10.45
CA PHE A 181 15.10 -9.32 9.41
C PHE A 181 15.87 -9.60 8.11
N ARG A 182 16.27 -10.86 7.91
CA ARG A 182 16.83 -11.31 6.65
C ARG A 182 15.72 -11.81 5.74
N TYR A 183 15.96 -11.83 4.44
CA TYR A 183 14.94 -12.34 3.53
C TYR A 183 15.39 -13.62 2.82
N VAL A 184 14.43 -14.43 2.42
CA VAL A 184 14.64 -15.63 1.64
C VAL A 184 14.58 -15.29 0.15
N PRO A 185 15.69 -15.38 -0.60
CA PRO A 185 15.69 -15.05 -2.01
C PRO A 185 14.85 -16.06 -2.82
N THR A 186 14.09 -15.57 -3.79
CA THR A 186 13.27 -16.42 -4.67
C THR A 186 14.06 -17.16 -5.75
N LEU A 187 15.29 -16.74 -6.02
CA LEU A 187 16.17 -17.32 -7.04
C LEU A 187 17.53 -17.67 -6.46
N GLY A 188 18.07 -18.83 -6.85
CA GLY A 188 19.42 -19.25 -6.46
C GLY A 188 19.57 -19.62 -4.98
N GLN A 189 18.51 -20.10 -4.37
CA GLN A 189 18.45 -20.42 -2.95
C GLN A 189 19.47 -21.49 -2.58
N ARG A 190 20.23 -21.22 -1.52
CA ARG A 190 20.91 -22.27 -0.78
C ARG A 190 19.92 -22.87 0.20
N GLU A 191 19.87 -24.20 0.23
CA GLU A 191 19.06 -24.95 1.19
C GLU A 191 19.95 -25.53 2.29
N THR A 192 19.42 -25.57 3.49
CA THR A 192 19.93 -26.34 4.62
C THR A 192 18.85 -27.30 5.10
N SER A 193 19.14 -28.11 6.11
CA SER A 193 18.16 -29.07 6.63
C SER A 193 18.19 -29.14 8.14
N LEU A 194 17.01 -29.40 8.71
CA LEU A 194 16.84 -29.80 10.10
C LEU A 194 16.43 -31.26 10.14
N VAL A 195 17.06 -32.03 11.03
CA VAL A 195 16.69 -33.44 11.27
C VAL A 195 15.96 -33.52 12.60
N LYS A 196 14.69 -33.95 12.53
CA LYS A 196 13.85 -34.13 13.70
C LYS A 196 13.14 -35.48 13.64
N ASP A 197 13.22 -36.27 14.69
CA ASP A 197 12.58 -37.59 14.80
C ASP A 197 12.90 -38.52 13.62
N GLY A 198 14.16 -38.45 13.11
CA GLY A 198 14.61 -39.23 11.95
C GLY A 198 14.13 -38.71 10.58
N LYS A 199 13.39 -37.60 10.54
CA LYS A 199 12.91 -36.93 9.33
C LYS A 199 13.80 -35.75 8.99
N THR A 200 14.26 -35.65 7.75
CA THR A 200 15.07 -34.53 7.26
C THR A 200 14.19 -33.54 6.52
N CYS A 201 14.09 -32.31 7.04
CA CYS A 201 13.31 -31.23 6.47
C CYS A 201 14.22 -30.12 5.96
N TYR A 202 14.17 -29.86 4.66
CA TYR A 202 14.95 -28.83 4.00
C TYR A 202 14.23 -27.48 4.06
N TYR A 203 15.00 -26.41 4.26
CA TYR A 203 14.50 -25.04 4.23
C TYR A 203 15.55 -24.10 3.60
N PRO A 204 15.12 -22.99 2.99
CA PRO A 204 16.04 -22.04 2.39
C PRO A 204 16.81 -21.29 3.45
N VAL A 205 18.06 -20.98 3.13
CA VAL A 205 18.89 -20.10 3.96
C VAL A 205 18.53 -18.66 3.61
N SER A 206 18.15 -17.87 4.60
CA SER A 206 17.96 -16.43 4.45
C SER A 206 19.27 -15.76 4.01
N SER A 207 19.18 -14.76 3.15
CA SER A 207 20.33 -13.99 2.68
C SER A 207 20.47 -12.70 3.46
N GLU A 208 21.71 -12.27 3.65
CA GLU A 208 21.99 -10.93 4.11
C GLU A 208 21.69 -9.95 2.96
N VAL A 209 20.54 -9.31 2.97
CA VAL A 209 20.31 -8.16 2.13
C VAL A 209 20.41 -6.92 2.98
N GLN A 210 21.46 -6.21 2.77
CA GLN A 210 21.61 -4.87 3.30
C GLN A 210 20.77 -3.93 2.44
N TYR A 211 19.54 -3.67 2.87
CA TYR A 211 18.91 -2.43 2.49
C TYR A 211 19.53 -1.35 3.39
N ASN A 212 20.46 -0.59 2.83
CA ASN A 212 20.95 0.61 3.48
C ASN A 212 19.83 1.64 3.51
N HIS A 213 19.10 1.68 4.60
CA HIS A 213 18.16 2.74 4.89
C HIS A 213 18.90 4.07 5.09
N ALA A 214 18.16 5.17 5.12
CA ALA A 214 18.76 6.48 5.34
C ALA A 214 19.66 6.49 6.58
N ASP A 215 20.74 7.25 6.53
CA ASP A 215 21.72 7.38 7.58
C ASP A 215 22.54 6.11 7.91
N GLY A 216 22.60 5.13 6.99
CA GLY A 216 23.36 3.89 7.18
C GLY A 216 22.71 2.89 8.12
N PHE A 217 21.45 3.07 8.47
CA PHE A 217 20.67 2.12 9.23
C PHE A 217 20.43 0.84 8.42
N SER A 218 20.74 -0.31 9.00
CA SER A 218 20.50 -1.64 8.43
C SER A 218 19.61 -2.45 9.37
N TYR A 219 18.54 -3.04 8.86
CA TYR A 219 17.64 -3.87 9.68
C TYR A 219 18.36 -5.09 10.25
N VAL A 220 19.32 -5.66 9.53
CA VAL A 220 20.07 -6.82 9.98
C VAL A 220 21.14 -6.44 11.01
N ASP A 221 21.92 -5.40 10.75
CA ASP A 221 23.03 -5.00 11.61
C ASP A 221 22.57 -4.25 12.86
N ASP A 222 21.55 -3.41 12.70
CA ASP A 222 20.92 -2.61 13.77
C ASP A 222 19.60 -3.23 14.23
N TRP A 223 19.50 -4.55 14.31
CA TRP A 223 18.26 -5.27 14.57
C TRP A 223 17.49 -4.77 15.81
N ALA A 224 18.15 -4.23 16.83
CA ALA A 224 17.48 -3.65 17.99
C ALA A 224 16.68 -2.38 17.64
N LYS A 225 17.20 -1.56 16.73
CA LYS A 225 16.46 -0.40 16.17
C LYS A 225 15.35 -0.88 15.24
N ALA A 226 15.64 -1.89 14.41
CA ALA A 226 14.66 -2.49 13.51
C ALA A 226 13.45 -3.05 14.28
N ILE A 227 13.68 -3.72 15.40
CA ILE A 227 12.61 -4.17 16.31
C ILE A 227 11.73 -2.99 16.77
N ARG A 228 12.34 -1.87 17.21
CA ARG A 228 11.56 -0.72 17.70
C ARG A 228 10.66 -0.16 16.59
N VAL A 229 11.23 0.09 15.43
CA VAL A 229 10.48 0.61 14.27
C VAL A 229 9.36 -0.34 13.88
N THR A 230 9.66 -1.64 13.74
CA THR A 230 8.68 -2.65 13.34
C THR A 230 7.57 -2.81 14.40
N ALA A 231 7.92 -2.80 15.69
CA ALA A 231 6.94 -2.90 16.76
C ALA A 231 5.97 -1.70 16.76
N PHE A 232 6.46 -0.48 16.56
CA PHE A 232 5.63 0.72 16.43
C PHE A 232 4.70 0.63 15.22
N HIS A 233 5.22 0.22 14.08
CA HIS A 233 4.47 0.07 12.83
C HIS A 233 3.35 -0.97 12.95
N GLU A 234 3.71 -2.19 13.29
CA GLU A 234 2.76 -3.30 13.30
C GLU A 234 1.72 -3.15 14.41
N LEU A 235 2.12 -2.69 15.60
CA LEU A 235 1.16 -2.45 16.67
C LEU A 235 0.20 -1.31 16.30
N TYR A 236 0.65 -0.33 15.51
CA TYR A 236 -0.24 0.70 15.01
C TYR A 236 -1.29 0.14 14.05
N HIS A 237 -0.96 -0.83 13.20
CA HIS A 237 -1.96 -1.53 12.40
C HIS A 237 -2.99 -2.27 13.26
N ALA A 238 -2.57 -2.89 14.35
CA ALA A 238 -3.50 -3.49 15.30
C ALA A 238 -4.44 -2.46 15.95
N VAL A 239 -3.95 -1.25 16.18
CA VAL A 239 -4.76 -0.11 16.62
C VAL A 239 -5.74 0.34 15.53
N GLN A 240 -5.31 0.48 14.28
CA GLN A 240 -6.15 0.88 13.15
C GLN A 240 -7.33 -0.09 12.96
N LEU A 241 -7.11 -1.40 13.14
CA LEU A 241 -8.17 -2.42 13.11
C LEU A 241 -9.27 -2.21 14.14
N ARG A 242 -9.03 -1.42 15.19
CA ARG A 242 -10.05 -1.03 16.18
C ARG A 242 -11.03 0.02 15.67
N TYR A 243 -10.73 0.65 14.53
CA TYR A 243 -11.54 1.70 13.92
C TYR A 243 -12.21 1.23 12.63
N VAL A 244 -11.50 0.43 11.83
CA VAL A 244 -11.97 -0.03 10.53
C VAL A 244 -11.69 -1.52 10.36
N SER A 245 -12.65 -2.24 9.83
CA SER A 245 -12.54 -3.70 9.59
C SER A 245 -12.08 -4.05 8.18
N LEU A 246 -12.12 -3.09 7.24
CA LEU A 246 -11.77 -3.28 5.83
C LEU A 246 -10.86 -2.13 5.39
N PHE A 247 -9.72 -2.49 4.82
CA PHE A 247 -8.70 -1.54 4.40
C PHE A 247 -8.71 -1.19 2.91
N ASP A 248 -9.60 -1.76 2.12
CA ASP A 248 -9.58 -1.71 0.65
C ASP A 248 -9.45 -0.32 0.05
N HIS A 249 -10.04 0.69 0.70
CA HIS A 249 -10.07 2.05 0.18
C HIS A 249 -8.97 2.96 0.75
N TRP A 250 -8.20 2.48 1.75
CA TRP A 250 -7.36 3.36 2.56
C TRP A 250 -5.92 2.88 2.72
N ILE A 251 -5.52 1.88 1.91
CA ILE A 251 -4.18 1.27 2.03
C ILE A 251 -3.04 2.30 2.04
N PRO A 252 -2.97 3.31 1.15
CA PRO A 252 -1.91 4.31 1.24
C PRO A 252 -1.89 5.02 2.59
N TRP A 253 -3.06 5.42 3.09
CA TRP A 253 -3.19 6.13 4.37
C TRP A 253 -2.88 5.26 5.58
N ILE A 254 -3.16 3.97 5.52
CA ILE A 254 -2.86 3.00 6.56
C ILE A 254 -1.35 2.91 6.75
N GLU A 255 -0.61 2.70 5.67
CA GLU A 255 0.85 2.60 5.69
C GLU A 255 1.50 3.95 6.03
N ALA A 256 1.00 5.04 5.43
CA ALA A 256 1.51 6.39 5.69
C ALA A 256 1.38 6.80 7.16
N SER A 257 0.25 6.52 7.79
CA SER A 257 0.05 6.87 9.19
C SER A 257 0.82 5.96 10.13
N ALA A 258 0.96 4.67 9.83
CA ALA A 258 1.80 3.76 10.61
C ALA A 258 3.26 4.24 10.58
N THR A 259 3.79 4.56 9.40
CA THR A 259 5.15 5.07 9.22
C THR A 259 5.36 6.43 9.89
N ALA A 260 4.37 7.32 9.87
CA ALA A 260 4.47 8.59 10.60
C ALA A 260 4.52 8.38 12.13
N ASN A 261 3.77 7.40 12.64
CA ASN A 261 3.78 7.09 14.07
C ASN A 261 5.08 6.43 14.53
N GLU A 262 5.81 5.74 13.65
CA GLU A 262 7.19 5.34 13.95
C GLU A 262 8.05 6.55 14.25
N GLU A 263 8.06 7.52 13.34
CA GLU A 263 8.88 8.73 13.45
C GLU A 263 8.51 9.58 14.67
N ILE A 264 7.21 9.76 14.94
CA ILE A 264 6.74 10.53 16.10
C ILE A 264 7.10 9.81 17.41
N GLY A 265 7.07 8.49 17.44
CA GLY A 265 7.33 7.68 18.63
C GLY A 265 8.79 7.38 18.87
N VAL A 266 9.58 7.18 17.82
CA VAL A 266 11.02 6.85 17.87
C VAL A 266 11.85 7.75 16.95
N PRO A 267 11.88 9.06 17.21
CA PRO A 267 12.46 10.06 16.30
C PRO A 267 13.98 9.95 16.11
N ASP A 268 14.63 9.05 16.81
CA ASP A 268 16.05 8.76 16.68
C ASP A 268 16.38 7.73 15.59
N ILE A 269 15.36 7.14 14.93
CA ILE A 269 15.52 6.07 13.94
C ILE A 269 14.96 6.46 12.56
N ASN A 270 15.06 7.53 12.06
CA ASN A 270 14.63 8.11 10.77
C ASN A 270 14.36 7.12 9.60
N ASP A 271 13.79 5.95 9.85
CA ASP A 271 13.56 4.91 8.84
C ASP A 271 12.69 5.40 7.68
N TYR A 272 11.65 6.18 7.99
CA TYR A 272 10.73 6.73 7.00
C TYR A 272 11.42 7.55 5.90
N VAL A 273 12.59 8.14 6.18
CA VAL A 273 13.34 8.96 5.23
C VAL A 273 13.73 8.18 3.97
N PHE A 274 13.96 6.86 4.11
CA PHE A 274 14.24 5.96 2.99
C PHE A 274 13.10 5.97 1.95
N TYR A 275 11.86 6.12 2.36
CA TYR A 275 10.69 6.03 1.50
C TYR A 275 10.30 7.35 0.81
N VAL A 276 10.76 8.48 1.35
CA VAL A 276 10.39 9.81 0.83
C VAL A 276 10.79 10.03 -0.64
N PRO A 277 11.96 9.59 -1.13
CA PRO A 277 12.30 9.70 -2.55
C PRO A 277 11.33 8.94 -3.49
N TYR A 278 10.80 7.80 -3.05
CA TYR A 278 9.79 7.06 -3.82
C TYR A 278 8.49 7.85 -3.92
N PHE A 279 8.04 8.44 -2.83
CA PHE A 279 6.91 9.36 -2.80
C PHE A 279 7.15 10.55 -3.75
N PHE A 280 8.27 11.23 -3.65
CA PHE A 280 8.64 12.35 -4.52
C PHE A 280 8.69 11.99 -6.01
N SER A 281 8.97 10.75 -6.34
CA SER A 281 8.97 10.27 -7.72
C SER A 281 7.56 10.11 -8.32
N LYS A 282 6.53 10.02 -7.48
CA LYS A 282 5.14 9.72 -7.87
C LYS A 282 4.17 10.89 -7.71
N ILE A 283 4.45 11.86 -6.84
CA ILE A 283 3.51 12.91 -6.43
C ILE A 283 2.92 13.75 -7.56
N ASP A 284 3.59 13.83 -8.69
CA ASP A 284 3.15 14.59 -9.87
C ASP A 284 2.58 13.68 -10.98
N LEU A 285 2.50 12.38 -10.73
CA LEU A 285 2.07 11.38 -11.69
C LEU A 285 0.72 10.77 -11.35
N VAL A 286 0.44 10.56 -10.06
CA VAL A 286 -0.79 9.92 -9.57
C VAL A 286 -1.33 10.67 -8.36
N PRO A 287 -2.65 10.66 -8.13
CA PRO A 287 -3.24 11.15 -6.89
C PRO A 287 -2.68 10.40 -5.66
N LEU A 288 -2.62 11.05 -4.50
CA LEU A 288 -2.05 10.44 -3.29
C LEU A 288 -2.75 9.14 -2.90
N TYR A 289 -4.08 9.06 -3.03
CA TYR A 289 -4.83 7.83 -2.73
C TYR A 289 -4.54 6.65 -3.71
N MET A 290 -3.77 6.88 -4.77
CA MET A 290 -3.34 5.85 -5.73
C MET A 290 -1.86 5.49 -5.60
N LEU A 291 -1.20 5.99 -4.58
CA LEU A 291 0.19 5.63 -4.32
C LEU A 291 0.33 4.12 -4.06
N ASP A 292 1.33 3.54 -4.66
CA ASP A 292 1.62 2.12 -4.61
C ASP A 292 3.01 1.83 -4.03
N SER A 293 3.24 0.59 -3.62
CA SER A 293 4.54 0.10 -3.20
C SER A 293 5.19 1.03 -2.15
N LEU A 294 6.48 1.29 -2.28
CA LEU A 294 7.25 2.09 -1.31
C LEU A 294 6.81 3.57 -1.23
N ALA A 295 6.14 4.09 -2.26
CA ALA A 295 5.71 5.48 -2.28
C ALA A 295 4.67 5.82 -1.20
N ARG A 296 3.84 4.85 -0.79
CA ARG A 296 2.83 5.04 0.26
C ARG A 296 3.43 5.26 1.65
N TYR A 297 4.57 4.63 1.95
CA TYR A 297 5.30 4.87 3.20
C TYR A 297 5.86 6.30 3.26
N GLY A 298 6.35 6.82 2.13
CA GLY A 298 6.85 8.20 2.05
C GLY A 298 5.76 9.27 2.17
N GLU A 299 4.48 8.91 1.95
CA GLU A 299 3.33 9.78 2.21
C GLU A 299 3.16 10.09 3.72
N SER A 300 3.85 9.38 4.61
CA SER A 300 3.99 9.71 6.04
C SER A 300 4.31 11.17 6.29
N THR A 301 5.01 11.82 5.37
CA THR A 301 5.32 13.25 5.41
C THR A 301 4.07 14.14 5.52
N LEU A 302 2.93 13.73 4.96
CA LEU A 302 1.66 14.44 5.13
C LEU A 302 1.13 14.32 6.56
N TYR A 303 1.22 13.12 7.17
CA TYR A 303 0.82 12.92 8.56
C TYR A 303 1.71 13.69 9.54
N LEU A 304 3.02 13.70 9.31
CA LEU A 304 3.98 14.51 10.07
C LEU A 304 3.65 16.01 9.97
N TYR A 305 3.30 16.47 8.75
CA TYR A 305 2.85 17.85 8.56
C TYR A 305 1.56 18.14 9.34
N LEU A 306 0.56 17.27 9.26
CA LEU A 306 -0.72 17.44 9.95
C LEU A 306 -0.54 17.42 11.47
N TYR A 307 0.27 16.51 12.00
CA TYR A 307 0.61 16.45 13.42
C TYR A 307 1.26 17.74 13.92
N LYS A 308 2.28 18.24 13.20
CA LYS A 308 3.04 19.41 13.61
C LYS A 308 2.28 20.73 13.39
N ASN A 309 1.57 20.88 12.28
CA ASN A 309 1.06 22.18 11.84
C ASN A 309 -0.46 22.34 11.97
N VAL A 310 -1.20 21.25 12.20
CA VAL A 310 -2.65 21.29 12.37
C VAL A 310 -3.02 20.94 13.81
N ASP A 311 -2.74 19.70 14.22
CA ASP A 311 -3.08 19.24 15.57
C ASP A 311 -2.34 17.94 15.87
N LYS A 312 -1.63 17.87 17.00
CA LYS A 312 -0.94 16.64 17.44
C LYS A 312 -1.87 15.44 17.71
N HIS A 313 -3.17 15.67 17.83
CA HIS A 313 -4.20 14.63 17.96
C HIS A 313 -4.92 14.36 16.64
N PHE A 314 -4.43 14.94 15.54
CA PHE A 314 -5.07 14.81 14.23
C PHE A 314 -5.29 13.35 13.84
N ASP A 315 -4.29 12.52 14.05
CA ASP A 315 -4.32 11.11 13.68
C ASP A 315 -5.44 10.35 14.41
N ARG A 316 -5.55 10.49 15.73
CA ARG A 316 -6.67 9.93 16.49
C ARG A 316 -8.02 10.45 15.97
N ASP A 317 -8.12 11.74 15.74
CA ASP A 317 -9.39 12.37 15.35
C ASP A 317 -9.85 11.89 13.96
N ILE A 318 -8.93 11.63 13.03
CA ILE A 318 -9.27 11.11 11.70
C ILE A 318 -9.72 9.65 11.79
N TRP A 319 -9.03 8.79 12.57
CA TRP A 319 -9.44 7.40 12.76
C TRP A 319 -10.79 7.25 13.49
N GLU A 320 -11.05 8.08 14.51
CA GLU A 320 -12.37 8.14 15.16
C GLU A 320 -13.46 8.56 14.16
N ARG A 321 -13.11 9.38 13.21
CA ARG A 321 -14.03 9.78 12.16
C ARG A 321 -14.30 8.65 11.17
N PHE A 322 -13.27 7.93 10.74
CA PHE A 322 -13.43 6.73 9.89
C PHE A 322 -14.35 5.71 10.52
N ALA A 323 -14.20 5.45 11.80
CA ALA A 323 -15.09 4.53 12.53
C ALA A 323 -16.56 4.99 12.51
N LYS A 324 -16.83 6.29 12.47
CA LYS A 324 -18.19 6.86 12.44
C LYS A 324 -18.77 6.98 11.05
N THR A 325 -17.94 7.12 10.03
CA THR A 325 -18.34 7.36 8.64
C THR A 325 -17.53 6.48 7.68
N PRO A 326 -17.64 5.14 7.79
CA PRO A 326 -16.84 4.20 7.00
C PRO A 326 -17.15 4.25 5.49
N ASP A 327 -18.31 4.75 5.10
CA ASP A 327 -18.74 4.88 3.70
C ASP A 327 -18.14 6.09 2.99
N LEU A 328 -17.47 6.99 3.72
CA LEU A 328 -16.81 8.16 3.15
C LEU A 328 -15.36 7.85 2.82
N SER A 329 -14.85 8.46 1.75
CA SER A 329 -13.43 8.38 1.41
C SER A 329 -12.56 9.04 2.48
N PHE A 330 -11.25 8.77 2.43
CA PHE A 330 -10.28 9.45 3.31
C PHE A 330 -10.38 10.97 3.14
N GLU A 331 -10.38 11.44 1.92
CA GLU A 331 -10.39 12.87 1.57
C GLU A 331 -11.67 13.56 2.06
N GLU A 332 -12.82 12.91 1.95
CA GLU A 332 -14.07 13.44 2.48
C GLU A 332 -14.02 13.54 4.01
N ASN A 333 -13.44 12.55 4.67
CA ASN A 333 -13.25 12.57 6.11
C ASN A 333 -12.25 13.65 6.52
N LEU A 334 -11.13 13.78 5.78
CA LEU A 334 -10.11 14.81 5.99
C LEU A 334 -10.71 16.21 5.84
N GLU A 335 -11.46 16.47 4.76
CA GLU A 335 -12.11 17.76 4.53
C GLU A 335 -13.06 18.12 5.68
N LYS A 336 -13.91 17.16 6.09
CA LYS A 336 -14.86 17.39 7.18
C LYS A 336 -14.15 17.62 8.52
N LEU A 337 -13.03 16.92 8.78
CA LEU A 337 -12.26 17.13 9.99
C LEU A 337 -11.59 18.50 10.00
N LEU A 338 -10.96 18.91 8.91
CA LEU A 338 -10.33 20.21 8.78
C LEU A 338 -11.36 21.34 8.90
N LYS A 339 -12.53 21.18 8.26
CA LYS A 339 -13.64 22.15 8.39
C LYS A 339 -14.14 22.27 9.84
N ALA A 340 -14.20 21.17 10.59
CA ALA A 340 -14.56 21.20 12.00
C ALA A 340 -13.53 21.95 12.86
N LYS A 341 -12.28 22.03 12.39
CA LYS A 341 -11.19 22.84 12.99
C LYS A 341 -11.10 24.27 12.39
N ASN A 342 -12.09 24.69 11.60
CA ASN A 342 -12.14 25.97 10.88
C ASN A 342 -10.99 26.15 9.88
N LEU A 343 -10.52 25.06 9.28
CA LEU A 343 -9.47 25.05 8.27
C LEU A 343 -10.04 24.64 6.90
N SER A 344 -9.47 25.18 5.83
CA SER A 344 -9.77 24.77 4.46
C SER A 344 -8.80 23.66 4.06
N ALA A 345 -9.33 22.53 3.61
CA ALA A 345 -8.54 21.41 3.12
C ALA A 345 -7.62 21.82 1.96
N ASP A 346 -8.14 22.60 0.99
CA ASP A 346 -7.32 23.15 -0.09
C ASP A 346 -6.13 23.98 0.42
N SER A 347 -6.36 24.79 1.46
CA SER A 347 -5.31 25.66 2.01
C SER A 347 -4.26 24.86 2.75
N VAL A 348 -4.70 23.88 3.55
CA VAL A 348 -3.82 22.98 4.32
C VAL A 348 -2.96 22.16 3.36
N PHE A 349 -3.58 21.59 2.34
CA PHE A 349 -2.88 20.79 1.35
C PHE A 349 -1.89 21.61 0.51
N HIS A 350 -2.28 22.83 0.13
CA HIS A 350 -1.39 23.73 -0.60
C HIS A 350 -0.20 24.22 0.26
N ASP A 351 -0.42 24.46 1.55
CA ASP A 351 0.66 24.80 2.47
C ASP A 351 1.64 23.63 2.63
N PHE A 352 1.12 22.40 2.76
CA PHE A 352 1.95 21.19 2.74
C PHE A 352 2.80 21.10 1.46
N ALA A 353 2.17 21.20 0.28
CA ALA A 353 2.87 21.16 -1.00
C ALA A 353 3.93 22.28 -1.12
N THR A 354 3.62 23.48 -0.62
CA THR A 354 4.56 24.62 -0.62
C THR A 354 5.77 24.34 0.27
N ARG A 355 5.57 23.75 1.45
CA ARG A 355 6.64 23.40 2.38
C ARG A 355 7.51 22.26 1.84
N LEU A 356 6.93 21.27 1.19
CA LEU A 356 7.68 20.19 0.54
C LEU A 356 8.63 20.67 -0.56
N ALA A 357 8.31 21.79 -1.21
CA ALA A 357 9.21 22.39 -2.20
C ALA A 357 10.60 22.74 -1.63
N PHE A 358 10.70 22.89 -0.32
CA PHE A 358 11.93 23.18 0.41
C PHE A 358 12.58 21.92 1.01
N SER A 359 12.42 20.77 0.38
CA SER A 359 13.10 19.53 0.80
C SER A 359 14.52 19.44 0.23
N GLY A 360 15.36 18.63 0.89
CA GLY A 360 16.75 18.43 0.51
C GLY A 360 17.58 19.73 0.59
N GLU A 361 18.36 20.00 -0.43
CA GLU A 361 19.24 21.17 -0.49
C GLU A 361 18.51 22.52 -0.35
N ARG A 362 17.23 22.57 -0.68
CA ARG A 362 16.42 23.80 -0.54
C ARG A 362 15.94 24.05 0.88
N SER A 363 16.13 23.15 1.80
CA SER A 363 15.73 23.33 3.19
C SER A 363 16.45 24.52 3.86
N LYS A 364 17.64 24.85 3.38
CA LYS A 364 18.41 26.02 3.81
C LYS A 364 17.83 27.38 3.37
N ASP A 365 16.93 27.36 2.38
CA ASP A 365 16.34 28.58 1.80
C ASP A 365 15.19 29.15 2.67
N VAL A 366 14.80 28.43 3.74
CA VAL A 366 13.75 28.84 4.68
C VAL A 366 14.13 28.54 6.12
N ASP A 367 13.45 29.21 7.05
CA ASP A 367 13.57 28.95 8.50
C ASP A 367 13.05 27.53 8.83
N LYS A 368 13.70 26.84 9.77
CA LYS A 368 13.30 25.51 10.25
C LYS A 368 11.84 25.41 10.70
N LYS A 369 11.26 26.49 11.22
CA LYS A 369 9.83 26.52 11.56
C LYS A 369 8.90 26.31 10.37
N PHE A 370 9.41 26.53 9.15
CA PHE A 370 8.67 26.31 7.90
C PHE A 370 8.83 24.88 7.37
N TRP A 371 9.74 24.09 7.91
CA TRP A 371 9.88 22.71 7.50
C TRP A 371 8.65 21.89 7.87
N VAL A 372 8.33 20.90 7.03
CA VAL A 372 7.34 19.87 7.34
C VAL A 372 7.76 19.11 8.59
N TRP A 373 9.00 18.62 8.61
CA TRP A 373 9.60 17.90 9.72
C TRP A 373 11.10 18.23 9.83
N ASP A 374 11.75 17.78 10.90
CA ASP A 374 13.15 18.13 11.19
C ASP A 374 14.17 17.47 10.26
N ASP A 375 13.85 16.29 9.71
CA ASP A 375 14.68 15.59 8.73
C ASP A 375 14.47 16.04 7.28
N GLN A 376 13.67 17.04 7.02
CA GLN A 376 13.39 17.54 5.66
C GLN A 376 14.65 17.81 4.81
N PRO A 377 15.80 18.21 5.37
CA PRO A 377 17.06 18.30 4.63
C PRO A 377 17.54 16.99 4.02
N LYS A 378 17.17 15.84 4.60
CA LYS A 378 17.57 14.50 4.17
C LYS A 378 16.66 13.88 3.10
N TRP A 379 15.47 14.44 2.87
CA TRP A 379 14.43 13.83 2.02
C TRP A 379 14.72 13.82 0.54
N GLY A 380 15.78 14.49 0.09
CA GLY A 380 16.00 14.75 -1.33
C GLY A 380 15.07 15.83 -1.86
N THR A 381 15.00 15.99 -3.17
CA THR A 381 14.24 17.06 -3.82
C THR A 381 13.04 16.48 -4.56
N PRO A 382 11.82 17.03 -4.36
CA PRO A 382 10.65 16.62 -5.14
C PRO A 382 10.91 16.85 -6.64
N ARG A 383 10.28 16.03 -7.47
CA ARG A 383 10.38 16.16 -8.92
C ARG A 383 9.91 17.53 -9.38
N ILE A 384 10.78 18.24 -10.11
CA ILE A 384 10.52 19.55 -10.68
C ILE A 384 10.48 19.44 -12.19
N ARG A 385 9.39 19.88 -12.78
CA ARG A 385 9.23 19.94 -14.23
C ARG A 385 9.83 21.23 -14.77
N SER A 386 10.36 21.16 -16.00
CA SER A 386 10.78 22.34 -16.78
C SER A 386 9.72 22.66 -17.82
N GLY A 387 9.67 23.95 -18.23
CA GLY A 387 8.86 24.36 -19.37
C GLY A 387 7.36 24.45 -19.08
N LEU A 388 6.99 25.16 -18.01
CA LEU A 388 5.62 25.61 -17.85
C LEU A 388 5.28 26.57 -18.99
N ASN A 389 4.39 26.18 -19.88
CA ASN A 389 3.89 27.02 -20.96
C ASN A 389 2.35 27.11 -20.92
N TYR A 390 1.77 27.99 -21.69
CA TYR A 390 0.33 28.23 -21.76
C TYR A 390 -0.49 26.98 -22.02
N ASN A 391 0.05 26.03 -22.76
CA ASN A 391 -0.61 24.79 -23.14
C ASN A 391 -0.55 23.73 -22.04
N THR A 392 0.21 23.95 -20.98
CA THR A 392 0.35 22.99 -19.86
C THR A 392 -0.95 22.83 -19.06
N TYR A 393 -1.95 23.70 -19.28
CA TYR A 393 -3.28 23.65 -18.67
C TYR A 393 -4.40 23.50 -19.70
N SER A 394 -4.10 23.20 -20.96
CA SER A 394 -5.17 22.82 -21.89
C SER A 394 -5.84 21.52 -21.41
N LYS A 395 -7.11 21.33 -21.74
CA LYS A 395 -7.85 20.08 -21.47
C LYS A 395 -7.15 18.82 -22.00
N GLU A 396 -6.18 18.99 -22.88
CA GLU A 396 -5.42 17.94 -23.53
C GLU A 396 -4.06 17.66 -22.84
N ASP A 397 -3.51 18.67 -22.16
CA ASP A 397 -2.27 18.56 -21.36
C ASP A 397 -2.55 18.37 -19.90
N ASP A 398 -3.56 17.65 -19.63
CA ASP A 398 -4.03 17.30 -18.35
C ASP A 398 -2.93 17.24 -17.28
N PHE A 399 -3.24 17.66 -16.09
CA PHE A 399 -2.55 17.30 -14.89
C PHE A 399 -2.12 15.80 -14.92
N TYR A 400 -2.59 15.09 -15.84
CA TYR A 400 -2.48 13.68 -16.15
C TYR A 400 -1.71 13.39 -17.43
N ALA A 401 -0.60 14.00 -17.68
CA ALA A 401 0.27 13.64 -18.80
C ALA A 401 0.73 12.16 -18.79
N GLY A 402 -0.14 11.31 -18.31
CA GLY A 402 -0.12 9.87 -18.39
C GLY A 402 -0.94 9.31 -19.54
N LYS A 403 -1.22 10.11 -20.58
CA LYS A 403 -1.93 9.64 -21.78
C LYS A 403 -1.32 8.38 -22.42
N ASP A 404 -0.09 8.08 -22.11
CA ASP A 404 0.62 6.93 -22.69
C ASP A 404 0.59 5.66 -21.82
N ARG A 405 -0.22 5.64 -20.79
CA ARG A 405 -0.32 4.47 -19.90
C ARG A 405 -1.70 3.90 -19.96
N SER A 406 -1.88 3.00 -20.90
CA SER A 406 -3.05 2.22 -21.27
C SER A 406 -3.79 1.48 -20.14
N ASN A 407 -3.42 1.67 -18.88
CA ASN A 407 -4.00 0.99 -17.72
C ASN A 407 -4.41 1.91 -16.56
N ILE A 408 -4.25 3.21 -16.69
CA ILE A 408 -4.80 4.14 -15.69
C ILE A 408 -6.18 4.53 -16.17
N ASN A 409 -7.20 4.17 -15.41
CA ASN A 409 -8.58 4.58 -15.65
C ASN A 409 -8.61 6.07 -15.99
N ARG A 410 -9.26 6.41 -17.08
CA ARG A 410 -9.40 7.77 -17.57
C ARG A 410 -9.87 8.67 -16.43
N PHE A 411 -8.98 9.51 -15.96
CA PHE A 411 -9.38 10.60 -15.12
C PHE A 411 -10.19 11.58 -15.98
N GLU A 412 -11.40 11.87 -15.57
CA GLU A 412 -12.18 12.87 -16.27
C GLU A 412 -11.53 14.25 -16.07
N PRO A 413 -11.35 15.04 -17.13
CA PRO A 413 -10.63 16.32 -17.09
C PRO A 413 -11.16 17.35 -16.08
N ASP A 414 -12.40 17.20 -15.65
CA ASP A 414 -13.08 18.12 -14.72
C ASP A 414 -12.98 17.71 -13.24
N THR A 415 -12.35 16.57 -12.93
CA THR A 415 -12.13 16.15 -11.54
C THR A 415 -10.78 16.68 -11.07
N THR A 416 -10.81 17.68 -10.23
CA THR A 416 -9.67 18.10 -9.42
C THR A 416 -9.27 16.93 -8.56
N GLN A 417 -7.97 16.67 -8.42
CA GLN A 417 -7.46 15.50 -7.73
C GLN A 417 -6.46 15.91 -6.66
N TYR A 418 -6.32 15.05 -5.69
CA TYR A 418 -5.42 15.18 -4.57
C TYR A 418 -3.96 15.05 -5.03
N MET A 419 -3.43 16.10 -5.69
CA MET A 419 -2.14 16.14 -6.36
C MET A 419 -1.47 17.49 -6.20
N PHE A 420 -0.15 17.50 -6.38
CA PHE A 420 0.62 18.73 -6.51
C PHE A 420 1.78 18.58 -7.49
N ARG A 421 2.19 19.71 -8.07
CA ARG A 421 3.27 19.77 -9.08
C ARG A 421 4.14 20.99 -8.88
N TYR A 422 5.40 20.83 -9.26
CA TYR A 422 6.40 21.88 -9.23
C TYR A 422 6.93 22.14 -10.62
N TYR A 423 7.05 23.44 -10.98
CA TYR A 423 7.64 23.85 -12.25
C TYR A 423 8.68 24.93 -12.01
N LYS A 424 9.85 24.78 -12.61
CA LYS A 424 10.81 25.86 -12.76
C LYS A 424 10.54 26.56 -14.09
N ASP A 425 10.57 27.87 -14.09
CA ASP A 425 10.39 28.73 -15.25
C ASP A 425 8.99 28.68 -15.88
N GLY A 426 8.64 29.68 -16.66
CA GLY A 426 7.42 29.79 -17.45
C GLY A 426 6.35 30.67 -16.83
N GLU A 427 5.32 30.92 -17.59
CA GLU A 427 4.17 31.75 -17.25
C GLU A 427 2.91 30.88 -17.23
N PRO A 428 2.24 30.66 -16.08
CA PRO A 428 1.05 29.84 -16.02
C PRO A 428 -0.18 30.59 -16.52
N ASN A 429 -1.03 29.91 -17.28
CA ASN A 429 -2.40 30.34 -17.50
C ASN A 429 -3.30 29.73 -16.43
N LEU A 430 -3.82 30.57 -15.54
CA LEU A 430 -4.68 30.14 -14.43
C LEU A 430 -6.17 30.38 -14.68
N GLU A 431 -6.58 30.82 -15.86
CA GLU A 431 -7.95 31.23 -16.14
C GLU A 431 -8.99 30.14 -15.80
N ASN A 432 -8.66 28.89 -16.03
CA ASN A 432 -9.54 27.74 -15.76
C ASN A 432 -9.00 26.78 -14.68
N TYR A 433 -7.95 27.18 -13.96
CA TYR A 433 -7.35 26.32 -12.95
C TYR A 433 -8.21 26.28 -11.68
N LYS A 434 -8.65 25.09 -11.29
CA LYS A 434 -9.50 24.86 -10.10
C LYS A 434 -8.73 24.58 -8.81
N GLY A 435 -7.42 24.65 -8.83
CA GLY A 435 -6.57 24.42 -7.67
C GLY A 435 -6.02 25.71 -7.04
N ARG A 436 -4.96 25.56 -6.28
CA ARG A 436 -4.18 26.65 -5.68
C ARG A 436 -2.81 26.72 -6.31
N ALA A 437 -2.29 27.92 -6.44
CA ALA A 437 -0.97 28.19 -6.97
C ALA A 437 -0.19 29.14 -6.06
N SER A 438 1.10 28.93 -6.00
CA SER A 438 2.08 29.86 -5.43
C SER A 438 3.32 29.94 -6.30
N VAL A 439 4.02 31.03 -6.22
CA VAL A 439 5.37 31.14 -6.77
C VAL A 439 6.36 31.43 -5.65
N LEU A 440 7.47 30.72 -5.68
CA LEU A 440 8.60 30.90 -4.78
C LEU A 440 9.66 31.69 -5.57
N LEU A 441 10.06 32.82 -5.04
CA LEU A 441 11.05 33.73 -5.63
C LEU A 441 12.33 33.62 -4.83
N PHE A 442 13.41 33.15 -5.46
CA PHE A 442 14.72 33.02 -4.83
C PHE A 442 15.60 34.18 -5.28
N LYS A 443 16.16 34.92 -4.33
CA LYS A 443 17.05 36.05 -4.57
C LYS A 443 18.19 36.08 -3.56
N GLY A 444 19.39 35.73 -3.99
CA GLY A 444 20.52 35.55 -3.08
C GLY A 444 20.17 34.53 -1.98
N ASN A 445 20.22 34.97 -0.72
CA ASN A 445 19.88 34.15 0.44
C ASN A 445 18.45 34.38 0.94
N THR A 446 17.59 35.02 0.18
CA THR A 446 16.21 35.31 0.55
C THR A 446 15.23 34.58 -0.32
N THR A 447 14.17 34.09 0.30
CA THR A 447 13.05 33.44 -0.40
C THR A 447 11.76 34.17 -0.06
N GLU A 448 11.01 34.52 -1.08
CA GLU A 448 9.68 35.08 -0.96
C GLU A 448 8.64 34.08 -1.48
N ILE A 449 7.56 33.87 -0.71
CA ILE A 449 6.46 32.97 -1.06
C ILE A 449 5.25 33.81 -1.43
N CYS A 450 4.94 33.88 -2.72
CA CYS A 450 3.81 34.64 -3.23
C CYS A 450 2.64 33.72 -3.53
N ARG A 451 1.56 33.79 -2.74
CA ARG A 451 0.33 33.06 -2.98
C ARG A 451 -0.52 33.77 -4.03
N ILE A 452 -1.02 33.03 -5.01
CA ILE A 452 -1.84 33.58 -6.09
C ILE A 452 -3.30 33.53 -5.69
N ALA A 453 -3.89 34.70 -5.50
CA ALA A 453 -5.29 34.84 -5.10
C ALA A 453 -6.24 34.99 -6.30
N ASN A 454 -5.77 35.59 -7.41
CA ASN A 454 -6.55 35.83 -8.64
C ASN A 454 -5.61 36.19 -9.79
N THR A 455 -6.13 36.32 -11.00
CA THR A 455 -5.37 36.64 -12.21
C THR A 455 -4.65 38.00 -12.13
N ALA A 456 -5.24 39.00 -11.45
CA ALA A 456 -4.59 40.28 -11.24
C ALA A 456 -3.32 40.20 -10.38
N THR A 457 -3.25 39.21 -9.49
CA THR A 457 -2.07 38.95 -8.66
C THR A 457 -0.89 38.47 -9.51
N ILE A 458 -1.14 37.78 -10.64
CA ILE A 458 -0.10 37.30 -11.57
C ILE A 458 0.66 38.47 -12.18
N ASP A 459 -0.03 39.53 -12.60
CA ASP A 459 0.62 40.72 -13.18
C ASP A 459 1.56 41.40 -12.17
N SER A 460 1.17 41.41 -10.90
CA SER A 460 2.04 41.91 -9.81
C SER A 460 3.24 41.00 -9.59
N ILE A 461 3.05 39.68 -9.65
CA ILE A 461 4.09 38.68 -9.49
C ILE A 461 5.06 38.70 -10.68
N ASN A 462 4.57 38.85 -11.91
CA ASN A 462 5.42 38.96 -13.10
C ASN A 462 6.40 40.14 -12.99
N ARG A 463 6.04 41.21 -12.31
CA ARG A 463 6.98 42.31 -12.02
C ARG A 463 8.03 41.91 -10.98
N LEU A 464 7.68 41.06 -10.02
CA LEU A 464 8.61 40.56 -8.99
C LEU A 464 9.55 39.48 -9.53
N THR A 465 9.08 38.64 -10.46
CA THR A 465 9.89 37.57 -11.07
C THR A 465 11.08 38.10 -11.86
N PHE A 466 10.98 39.30 -12.43
CA PHE A 466 12.12 39.98 -13.12
C PHE A 466 13.31 40.28 -12.19
N SER A 467 13.09 40.30 -10.89
CA SER A 467 14.14 40.58 -9.90
C SER A 467 14.64 39.34 -9.16
N ALA A 468 14.08 38.17 -9.42
CA ALA A 468 14.47 36.91 -8.80
C ALA A 468 15.58 36.22 -9.61
N ASP A 469 16.51 35.54 -8.93
CA ASP A 469 17.56 34.74 -9.58
C ASP A 469 16.99 33.42 -10.13
N SER A 470 15.97 32.87 -9.45
CA SER A 470 15.21 31.72 -9.91
C SER A 470 13.80 31.70 -9.31
N ILE A 471 12.90 31.00 -9.97
CA ILE A 471 11.51 30.85 -9.53
C ILE A 471 11.11 29.38 -9.48
N LEU A 472 10.15 29.06 -8.63
CA LEU A 472 9.51 27.76 -8.59
C LEU A 472 8.02 27.93 -8.40
N TRP A 473 7.25 27.45 -9.36
CA TRP A 473 5.81 27.37 -9.27
C TRP A 473 5.38 26.14 -8.50
N VAL A 474 4.44 26.33 -7.58
CA VAL A 474 3.79 25.26 -6.81
C VAL A 474 2.31 25.25 -7.13
N PHE A 475 1.84 24.13 -7.64
CA PHE A 475 0.44 23.90 -7.94
C PHE A 475 -0.09 22.77 -7.10
N SER A 476 -1.27 22.93 -6.55
CA SER A 476 -1.97 21.85 -5.85
C SER A 476 -3.45 21.89 -6.18
N SER A 477 -4.05 20.73 -6.24
CA SER A 477 -5.49 20.62 -6.31
C SER A 477 -5.96 19.60 -5.29
N PHE A 478 -6.90 20.03 -4.46
CA PHE A 478 -7.64 19.20 -3.53
C PHE A 478 -9.11 19.33 -3.89
N SER A 479 -9.73 18.23 -4.25
CA SER A 479 -11.18 18.15 -4.25
C SER A 479 -11.57 16.82 -3.67
N ASN A 480 -12.78 16.77 -3.13
CA ASN A 480 -13.42 15.49 -2.89
C ASN A 480 -13.35 14.70 -4.19
N PRO A 481 -12.46 13.70 -4.35
CA PRO A 481 -12.66 12.78 -5.42
C PRO A 481 -14.09 12.29 -5.25
N LYS A 482 -14.86 12.20 -6.31
CA LYS A 482 -16.05 11.34 -6.32
C LYS A 482 -15.60 10.05 -5.65
N PRO A 483 -16.32 9.54 -4.61
CA PRO A 483 -15.85 8.40 -3.81
C PRO A 483 -15.21 7.42 -4.75
N ILE A 484 -13.99 6.99 -4.41
CA ILE A 484 -13.20 6.07 -5.26
C ILE A 484 -14.24 5.09 -5.74
N PRO A 485 -14.55 5.06 -7.06
CA PRO A 485 -15.64 4.22 -7.52
C PRO A 485 -15.30 2.90 -6.90
N GLU A 486 -16.15 2.45 -5.94
CA GLU A 486 -15.99 1.15 -5.25
C GLU A 486 -15.24 0.32 -6.21
N ILE A 487 -13.99 -0.14 -5.89
CA ILE A 487 -13.08 -0.81 -6.85
C ILE A 487 -14.03 -1.46 -7.80
N VAL A 488 -14.21 -0.93 -9.01
CA VAL A 488 -15.41 -1.27 -9.74
C VAL A 488 -15.35 -2.76 -9.75
N LYS A 489 -16.10 -3.31 -8.78
CA LYS A 489 -16.11 -4.76 -8.57
C LYS A 489 -16.41 -5.17 -9.94
N ASP A 490 -15.36 -5.46 -10.68
CA ASP A 490 -15.28 -5.45 -12.13
C ASP A 490 -16.68 -5.79 -12.61
N SER A 491 -17.49 -4.74 -12.82
CA SER A 491 -18.94 -4.87 -13.02
C SER A 491 -19.21 -5.51 -14.37
N THR A 492 -18.14 -5.91 -15.04
CA THR A 492 -18.19 -6.76 -16.19
C THR A 492 -18.70 -8.11 -15.70
N LEU A 493 -19.95 -8.34 -15.96
CA LEU A 493 -20.59 -9.61 -15.71
C LEU A 493 -19.73 -10.74 -16.30
N ARG A 494 -19.23 -11.63 -15.45
CA ARG A 494 -18.34 -12.73 -15.84
C ARG A 494 -18.98 -14.08 -15.57
N ALA A 495 -18.64 -15.04 -16.44
CA ALA A 495 -18.88 -16.44 -16.19
C ALA A 495 -17.63 -17.11 -15.61
N PHE A 496 -17.79 -18.06 -14.69
CA PHE A 496 -16.67 -18.88 -14.20
C PHE A 496 -17.16 -20.27 -13.73
N PRO A 497 -16.34 -21.33 -13.84
CA PRO A 497 -15.04 -21.35 -14.52
C PRO A 497 -15.15 -21.19 -16.03
N VAL A 498 -14.17 -20.55 -16.65
CA VAL A 498 -14.09 -20.45 -18.12
C VAL A 498 -12.69 -20.90 -18.56
N PRO A 499 -12.58 -21.92 -19.43
CA PRO A 499 -13.66 -22.73 -19.98
C PRO A 499 -14.33 -23.63 -18.93
N TRP A 500 -15.65 -23.83 -19.06
CA TRP A 500 -16.34 -24.85 -18.27
C TRP A 500 -16.04 -26.24 -18.86
N ARG A 501 -15.54 -27.17 -18.03
CA ARG A 501 -14.94 -28.45 -18.50
C ARG A 501 -15.78 -29.68 -18.19
N GLY A 502 -17.08 -29.59 -18.25
CA GLY A 502 -17.99 -30.72 -18.12
C GLY A 502 -18.29 -31.16 -16.70
N SER A 503 -17.78 -30.48 -15.66
CA SER A 503 -18.07 -30.81 -14.28
C SER A 503 -18.25 -29.53 -13.41
N GLY A 504 -19.10 -29.65 -12.37
CA GLY A 504 -19.40 -28.59 -11.46
C GLY A 504 -20.33 -27.51 -12.00
N GLN A 505 -20.56 -26.48 -11.22
CA GLN A 505 -21.45 -25.37 -11.57
C GLN A 505 -20.75 -24.35 -12.46
N LEU A 506 -21.53 -23.69 -13.33
CA LEU A 506 -21.13 -22.51 -14.07
C LEU A 506 -21.81 -21.30 -13.44
N CYS A 507 -21.04 -20.38 -12.91
CA CYS A 507 -21.54 -19.23 -12.18
C CYS A 507 -21.33 -17.92 -12.95
N PHE A 508 -22.19 -16.95 -12.68
CA PHE A 508 -22.19 -15.62 -13.29
C PHE A 508 -22.23 -14.55 -12.19
N THR A 509 -21.31 -13.60 -12.25
CA THR A 509 -21.17 -12.53 -11.25
C THR A 509 -20.43 -11.33 -11.82
N PRO A 510 -20.61 -10.11 -11.32
CA PRO A 510 -21.73 -9.67 -10.49
C PRO A 510 -22.99 -9.47 -11.34
N LEU A 511 -24.12 -9.94 -10.86
CA LEU A 511 -25.41 -9.72 -11.51
C LEU A 511 -26.08 -8.48 -10.89
N PRO A 512 -26.54 -7.51 -11.70
CA PRO A 512 -27.16 -6.29 -11.19
C PRO A 512 -28.55 -6.56 -10.60
N ASP A 513 -28.84 -6.00 -9.43
CA ASP A 513 -30.11 -6.18 -8.71
C ASP A 513 -31.35 -5.72 -9.49
N THR A 514 -31.16 -4.84 -10.47
CA THR A 514 -32.24 -4.26 -11.27
C THR A 514 -32.68 -5.14 -12.45
N LYS A 515 -31.92 -6.17 -12.80
CA LYS A 515 -32.17 -7.03 -13.97
C LYS A 515 -32.35 -8.47 -13.52
N LYS A 516 -33.58 -8.91 -13.35
CA LYS A 516 -33.95 -10.15 -12.66
C LYS A 516 -33.75 -11.45 -13.43
N PHE A 517 -33.07 -11.46 -14.57
CA PHE A 517 -32.76 -12.70 -15.31
C PHE A 517 -31.44 -12.60 -16.07
N LEU A 518 -30.79 -13.78 -16.20
CA LEU A 518 -29.62 -14.01 -17.01
C LEU A 518 -30.05 -14.62 -18.34
N GLU A 519 -29.63 -14.07 -19.46
CA GLU A 519 -29.80 -14.66 -20.80
C GLU A 519 -28.49 -15.28 -21.26
N ILE A 520 -28.57 -16.52 -21.73
CA ILE A 520 -27.48 -17.23 -22.40
C ILE A 520 -27.90 -17.53 -23.83
N ARG A 521 -27.03 -17.20 -24.77
CA ARG A 521 -27.27 -17.32 -26.22
C ARG A 521 -26.13 -18.07 -26.90
N THR A 522 -26.41 -18.70 -28.01
CA THR A 522 -25.38 -19.25 -28.89
C THR A 522 -24.49 -18.14 -29.46
N SER A 523 -23.36 -18.46 -30.05
CA SER A 523 -22.51 -17.51 -30.76
C SER A 523 -23.26 -16.78 -31.91
N ARG A 524 -24.32 -17.43 -32.46
CA ARG A 524 -25.21 -16.88 -33.52
C ARG A 524 -26.34 -16.00 -32.98
N GLY A 525 -26.47 -15.90 -31.63
CA GLY A 525 -27.47 -15.04 -30.97
C GLY A 525 -28.79 -15.72 -30.60
N GLU A 526 -28.97 -17.02 -30.87
CA GLU A 526 -30.15 -17.80 -30.49
C GLU A 526 -30.21 -17.97 -28.97
N LEU A 527 -31.41 -17.80 -28.39
CA LEU A 527 -31.59 -17.95 -26.94
C LEU A 527 -31.50 -19.42 -26.54
N VAL A 528 -30.55 -19.75 -25.68
CA VAL A 528 -30.34 -21.10 -25.13
C VAL A 528 -31.09 -21.28 -23.82
N MET A 529 -30.94 -20.30 -22.91
CA MET A 529 -31.66 -20.32 -21.64
C MET A 529 -31.83 -18.89 -21.09
N ARG A 530 -32.86 -18.75 -20.25
CA ARG A 530 -33.14 -17.57 -19.46
C ARG A 530 -33.38 -18.01 -18.03
N GLU A 531 -32.48 -17.61 -17.13
CA GLU A 531 -32.50 -18.01 -15.72
C GLU A 531 -32.82 -16.82 -14.83
N PRO A 532 -33.88 -16.90 -14.00
CA PRO A 532 -34.14 -15.87 -13.01
C PRO A 532 -33.08 -15.93 -11.90
N TYR A 533 -32.72 -14.77 -11.35
CA TYR A 533 -31.80 -14.70 -10.23
C TYR A 533 -32.29 -13.70 -9.16
N THR A 534 -31.90 -13.95 -7.93
CA THR A 534 -32.23 -13.12 -6.75
C THR A 534 -30.99 -12.65 -5.98
N LYS A 535 -29.82 -13.09 -6.40
CA LYS A 535 -28.52 -12.78 -5.79
C LYS A 535 -27.55 -12.22 -6.81
N THR A 536 -26.56 -11.50 -6.36
CA THR A 536 -25.49 -10.96 -7.22
C THR A 536 -24.62 -12.01 -7.88
N THR A 537 -24.69 -13.25 -7.42
CA THR A 537 -24.08 -14.43 -8.08
C THR A 537 -25.14 -15.49 -8.32
N HIS A 538 -25.23 -15.98 -9.55
CA HIS A 538 -26.13 -17.05 -9.94
C HIS A 538 -25.33 -18.18 -10.58
N CYS A 539 -25.56 -19.42 -10.11
CA CYS A 539 -24.87 -20.61 -10.59
C CYS A 539 -25.85 -21.61 -11.21
N ILE A 540 -25.50 -22.13 -12.36
CA ILE A 540 -26.26 -23.16 -13.10
C ILE A 540 -25.62 -24.52 -12.82
N SER A 541 -26.44 -25.51 -12.50
CA SER A 541 -25.96 -26.86 -12.20
C SER A 541 -25.37 -27.58 -13.43
N GLU A 542 -24.52 -28.54 -13.18
CA GLU A 542 -23.87 -29.36 -14.21
C GLU A 542 -24.91 -30.04 -15.10
N GLU A 543 -25.96 -30.65 -14.52
CA GLU A 543 -27.02 -31.34 -15.26
C GLU A 543 -27.72 -30.37 -16.21
N ARG A 544 -28.05 -29.17 -15.72
CA ARG A 544 -28.74 -28.14 -16.51
C ARG A 544 -27.88 -27.62 -17.66
N ILE A 545 -26.56 -27.54 -17.46
CA ILE A 545 -25.63 -27.12 -18.51
C ILE A 545 -25.57 -28.23 -19.58
N LYS A 546 -25.37 -29.49 -19.19
CA LYS A 546 -25.28 -30.62 -20.11
C LYS A 546 -26.58 -30.85 -20.91
N GLU A 547 -27.74 -30.57 -20.27
CA GLU A 547 -29.04 -30.65 -20.94
C GLU A 547 -29.19 -29.59 -22.06
N LYS A 548 -28.74 -28.38 -21.82
CA LYS A 548 -29.06 -27.19 -22.66
C LYS A 548 -27.90 -26.72 -23.54
N MET A 549 -26.67 -27.12 -23.26
CA MET A 549 -25.49 -26.60 -23.94
C MET A 549 -24.63 -27.75 -24.48
N LYS A 550 -24.20 -27.65 -25.71
CA LYS A 550 -23.16 -28.48 -26.32
C LYS A 550 -21.80 -27.78 -26.19
N PRO A 551 -20.67 -28.48 -26.36
CA PRO A 551 -19.37 -27.82 -26.46
C PRO A 551 -19.39 -26.69 -27.50
N GLY A 552 -18.94 -25.51 -27.13
CA GLY A 552 -18.97 -24.35 -28.01
C GLY A 552 -18.85 -23.00 -27.27
N VAL A 553 -18.83 -21.94 -28.05
CA VAL A 553 -18.80 -20.55 -27.55
C VAL A 553 -20.22 -20.05 -27.37
N TYR A 554 -20.48 -19.49 -26.20
CA TYR A 554 -21.75 -18.88 -25.80
C TYR A 554 -21.56 -17.41 -25.44
N ARG A 555 -22.66 -16.68 -25.50
CA ARG A 555 -22.75 -15.29 -25.06
C ARG A 555 -23.79 -15.16 -23.95
N PHE A 556 -23.56 -14.25 -23.03
CA PHE A 556 -24.47 -14.02 -21.90
C PHE A 556 -24.59 -12.55 -21.54
N ARG A 557 -25.70 -12.18 -20.92
CA ARG A 557 -25.97 -10.85 -20.37
C ARG A 557 -27.01 -10.91 -19.26
N ALA A 558 -27.02 -9.89 -18.39
CA ALA A 558 -28.10 -9.68 -17.44
C ALA A 558 -29.20 -8.83 -18.05
N GLY A 559 -30.44 -9.33 -18.03
CA GLY A 559 -31.61 -8.70 -18.61
C GLY A 559 -31.66 -8.72 -20.16
N ALA A 560 -32.65 -8.04 -20.74
CA ALA A 560 -32.88 -8.03 -22.20
C ALA A 560 -31.95 -7.06 -22.95
N SER A 561 -31.37 -6.08 -22.25
CA SER A 561 -30.49 -5.06 -22.82
C SER A 561 -29.14 -5.08 -22.10
N GLY A 562 -28.07 -4.83 -22.83
CA GLY A 562 -26.72 -4.80 -22.28
C GLY A 562 -25.70 -5.46 -23.20
N LYS A 563 -24.43 -5.26 -22.89
CA LYS A 563 -23.32 -5.89 -23.60
C LYS A 563 -23.35 -7.40 -23.41
N LEU A 564 -23.13 -8.14 -24.49
CA LEU A 564 -23.02 -9.59 -24.47
C LEU A 564 -21.56 -9.98 -24.23
N GLU A 565 -21.31 -10.65 -23.12
CA GLU A 565 -20.00 -11.24 -22.80
C GLU A 565 -19.92 -12.68 -23.29
N LYS A 566 -18.71 -13.26 -23.39
CA LYS A 566 -18.46 -14.59 -23.96
C LYS A 566 -17.93 -15.56 -22.91
N PHE A 567 -18.30 -16.82 -23.05
CA PHE A 567 -17.66 -17.94 -22.35
C PHE A 567 -17.58 -19.18 -23.21
N LEU A 568 -16.78 -20.16 -22.80
CA LEU A 568 -16.52 -21.40 -23.55
C LEU A 568 -16.96 -22.61 -22.71
N VAL A 569 -17.69 -23.49 -23.33
CA VAL A 569 -18.07 -24.82 -22.81
C VAL A 569 -17.25 -25.87 -23.54
N VAL A 570 -16.57 -26.77 -22.80
CA VAL A 570 -15.72 -27.84 -23.32
C VAL A 570 -15.94 -29.09 -22.47
N TYR A 571 -16.44 -30.16 -23.04
CA TYR A 571 -16.53 -31.46 -22.35
C TYR A 571 -16.63 -32.61 -23.37
#